data_1990d84658083720bb445dc9fe457786
#
_entry.id   1990d84658083720bb445dc9fe457786
#
_cell.length_a   1.000
_cell.length_b   1.000
_cell.length_c   1.000
_cell.angle_alpha   90.00
_cell.angle_beta   90.00
_cell.angle_gamma   90.00
#
_symmetry.space_group_name_H-M   'P 1'
#
loop_
_entity.id
_entity.type
_entity.pdbx_description
1 polymer ?
#
loop_
_entity_poly.entity_id
_entity_poly.type
_entity_poly.pdbx_seq_one_letter_code
_entity_poly.pdbx_strand_id
1 'polypeptide(L)'
;MDVVDLWVNLVTSEGAREFLGQAQFANIPGYLGSSSTEGIATEGMLALMDELGVATGILCAGMDRTAEHALAVADEHPGRFLVALGLADSERPTRNVRRIRKLAEHTATSMVRVMPLNNQVAIDDARHYPVYSVCEELGIPVGINVGIPGPRVRSRVQHPELLEGVLIDFPDLVVIGAHMGHPYEELLMNYMRKWPNLYLSCTAYAPQYLDPGLVQFMNSKTYRGRVLWGSDEPWFPMRRSLTEARALPLDDDAMALFLGGTARRLLDRSAR
;
A
#
# COMPACT_ATOMS: atom_id res chain seq x y z
N MET A 1 15.03 13.65 7.64
CA MET A 1 14.38 12.72 6.68
C MET A 1 12.99 12.41 7.21
N ASP A 2 11.96 12.74 6.45
CA ASP A 2 10.57 12.52 6.85
C ASP A 2 10.15 11.10 6.48
N VAL A 3 9.99 10.26 7.47
CA VAL A 3 9.52 8.88 7.28
C VAL A 3 8.03 8.88 6.95
N VAL A 4 7.63 8.14 5.92
CA VAL A 4 6.23 7.99 5.50
C VAL A 4 5.87 6.50 5.56
N ASP A 5 4.87 6.17 6.37
CA ASP A 5 4.31 4.82 6.37
C ASP A 5 3.23 4.70 5.29
N LEU A 6 3.51 3.89 4.28
CA LEU A 6 2.63 3.74 3.10
C LEU A 6 1.28 3.09 3.42
N TRP A 7 1.14 2.47 4.61
CA TRP A 7 -0.03 1.63 4.88
C TRP A 7 -0.29 1.52 6.38
N VAL A 8 -1.27 2.28 6.86
CA VAL A 8 -1.73 2.23 8.25
C VAL A 8 -3.25 2.11 8.31
N ASN A 9 -3.76 1.43 9.34
CA ASN A 9 -5.18 1.17 9.48
C ASN A 9 -5.65 1.64 10.86
N LEU A 10 -6.72 2.45 10.90
CA LEU A 10 -7.44 2.73 12.13
C LEU A 10 -8.51 1.67 12.31
N VAL A 11 -8.40 0.89 13.37
CA VAL A 11 -9.27 -0.27 13.60
C VAL A 11 -9.64 -0.35 15.07
N THR A 12 -10.93 -0.51 15.38
CA THR A 12 -11.37 -0.82 16.73
C THR A 12 -10.99 -2.24 17.14
N SER A 13 -10.87 -2.51 18.43
CA SER A 13 -10.60 -3.89 18.90
C SER A 13 -11.70 -4.89 18.50
N GLU A 14 -12.93 -4.43 18.35
CA GLU A 14 -14.03 -5.24 17.84
C GLU A 14 -13.83 -5.54 16.35
N GLY A 15 -13.54 -4.52 15.53
CA GLY A 15 -13.26 -4.68 14.10
C GLY A 15 -12.05 -5.56 13.83
N ALA A 16 -10.99 -5.46 14.66
CA ALA A 16 -9.83 -6.34 14.56
C ALA A 16 -10.21 -7.81 14.83
N ARG A 17 -10.99 -8.08 15.86
CA ARG A 17 -11.48 -9.43 16.15
C ARG A 17 -12.40 -9.96 15.06
N GLU A 18 -13.29 -9.13 14.54
CA GLU A 18 -14.18 -9.51 13.43
C GLU A 18 -13.37 -9.84 12.16
N PHE A 19 -12.42 -9.01 11.80
CA PHE A 19 -11.54 -9.23 10.64
C PHE A 19 -10.76 -10.55 10.77
N LEU A 20 -10.04 -10.75 11.87
CA LEU A 20 -9.22 -11.94 12.11
C LEU A 20 -10.06 -13.19 12.39
N GLY A 21 -11.31 -13.04 12.81
CA GLY A 21 -12.25 -14.15 13.03
C GLY A 21 -12.78 -14.78 11.74
N GLN A 22 -12.62 -14.12 10.60
CA GLN A 22 -13.02 -14.71 9.32
C GLN A 22 -12.10 -15.88 8.95
N ALA A 23 -12.68 -16.95 8.41
CA ALA A 23 -11.96 -18.21 8.17
C ALA A 23 -10.70 -18.07 7.31
N GLN A 24 -10.72 -17.17 6.30
CA GLN A 24 -9.57 -16.92 5.43
C GLN A 24 -8.43 -16.18 6.13
N PHE A 25 -8.70 -15.44 7.21
CA PHE A 25 -7.70 -14.67 7.96
C PHE A 25 -7.23 -15.36 9.25
N ALA A 26 -7.80 -16.50 9.61
CA ALA A 26 -7.51 -17.21 10.87
C ALA A 26 -6.03 -17.60 11.07
N ASN A 27 -5.23 -17.66 9.99
CA ASN A 27 -3.80 -17.96 10.05
C ASN A 27 -2.91 -16.71 10.20
N ILE A 28 -3.46 -15.50 10.03
CA ILE A 28 -2.67 -14.26 9.99
C ILE A 28 -1.90 -14.00 11.27
N PRO A 29 -2.46 -14.14 12.49
CA PRO A 29 -1.71 -13.92 13.72
C PRO A 29 -0.46 -14.80 13.84
N GLY A 30 -0.57 -16.07 13.47
CA GLY A 30 0.57 -16.98 13.46
C GLY A 30 1.59 -16.70 12.36
N TYR A 31 1.11 -16.25 11.21
CA TYR A 31 1.95 -15.94 10.05
C TYR A 31 2.77 -14.65 10.26
N LEU A 32 2.15 -13.59 10.76
CA LEU A 32 2.82 -12.32 11.02
C LEU A 32 3.54 -12.27 12.37
N GLY A 33 3.35 -13.26 13.23
CA GLY A 33 3.95 -13.29 14.57
C GLY A 33 3.47 -12.14 15.45
N SER A 34 2.29 -11.60 15.17
CA SER A 34 1.69 -10.50 15.90
C SER A 34 0.39 -10.91 16.56
N SER A 35 0.16 -10.37 17.75
CA SER A 35 -1.07 -10.55 18.52
C SER A 35 -2.08 -9.41 18.31
N SER A 36 -2.07 -8.75 17.16
CA SER A 36 -2.83 -7.52 16.95
C SER A 36 -4.35 -7.75 16.83
N THR A 37 -4.92 -8.37 17.87
CA THR A 37 -6.36 -8.33 18.14
C THR A 37 -6.76 -7.02 18.84
N GLU A 38 -5.78 -6.21 19.23
CA GLU A 38 -5.99 -4.88 19.76
C GLU A 38 -6.04 -3.90 18.60
N GLY A 39 -7.15 -3.18 18.47
CA GLY A 39 -7.27 -2.10 17.51
C GLY A 39 -6.39 -0.91 17.90
N ILE A 40 -6.23 0.02 16.97
CA ILE A 40 -5.55 1.29 17.22
C ILE A 40 -6.45 2.45 16.77
N ALA A 41 -6.72 3.38 17.68
CA ALA A 41 -7.44 4.62 17.39
C ALA A 41 -6.48 5.72 16.90
N THR A 42 -7.04 6.85 16.46
CA THR A 42 -6.26 7.98 15.91
C THR A 42 -5.17 8.46 16.87
N GLU A 43 -5.52 8.69 18.14
CA GLU A 43 -4.56 9.19 19.14
C GLU A 43 -3.43 8.18 19.40
N GLY A 44 -3.75 6.89 19.45
CA GLY A 44 -2.77 5.82 19.61
C GLY A 44 -1.84 5.73 18.40
N MET A 45 -2.37 5.87 17.19
CA MET A 45 -1.60 5.89 15.96
C MET A 45 -0.65 7.11 15.93
N LEU A 46 -1.14 8.30 16.27
CA LEU A 46 -0.33 9.51 16.31
C LEU A 46 0.80 9.39 17.35
N ALA A 47 0.50 8.89 18.55
CA ALA A 47 1.51 8.67 19.58
C ALA A 47 2.59 7.68 19.13
N LEU A 48 2.20 6.59 18.46
CA LEU A 48 3.14 5.60 17.91
C LEU A 48 3.99 6.22 16.79
N MET A 49 3.39 6.98 15.89
CA MET A 49 4.10 7.69 14.83
C MET A 49 5.11 8.69 15.40
N ASP A 50 4.72 9.46 16.42
CA ASP A 50 5.61 10.44 17.08
C ASP A 50 6.79 9.75 17.76
N GLU A 51 6.54 8.67 18.48
CA GLU A 51 7.58 7.89 19.15
C GLU A 51 8.61 7.34 18.16
N LEU A 52 8.15 6.89 16.99
CA LEU A 52 9.00 6.27 15.96
C LEU A 52 9.61 7.26 14.96
N GLY A 53 9.18 8.53 15.00
CA GLY A 53 9.59 9.56 14.06
C GLY A 53 8.98 9.37 12.66
N VAL A 54 7.75 8.82 12.59
CA VAL A 54 6.96 8.72 11.34
C VAL A 54 6.19 10.02 11.15
N ALA A 55 6.52 10.75 10.10
CA ALA A 55 5.91 12.06 9.85
C ALA A 55 4.50 11.95 9.28
N THR A 56 4.28 11.03 8.35
CA THR A 56 2.99 10.87 7.65
C THR A 56 2.64 9.39 7.53
N GLY A 57 1.38 9.03 7.81
CA GLY A 57 0.80 7.71 7.54
C GLY A 57 -0.24 7.77 6.43
N ILE A 58 -0.29 6.73 5.58
CA ILE A 58 -1.34 6.61 4.56
C ILE A 58 -2.45 5.74 5.11
N LEU A 59 -3.57 6.38 5.51
CA LEU A 59 -4.73 5.69 6.07
C LEU A 59 -5.45 4.86 5.01
N CYS A 60 -5.63 3.59 5.32
CA CYS A 60 -6.40 2.69 4.50
C CYS A 60 -7.89 2.78 4.83
N ALA A 61 -8.71 3.20 3.87
CA ALA A 61 -10.15 3.27 4.01
C ALA A 61 -10.84 2.58 2.81
N GLY A 62 -12.09 2.14 2.99
CA GLY A 62 -12.94 1.75 1.86
C GLY A 62 -13.42 2.97 1.06
N MET A 63 -14.25 2.72 0.03
CA MET A 63 -14.92 3.81 -0.71
C MET A 63 -16.34 4.08 -0.17
N ASP A 64 -16.60 3.76 1.06
CA ASP A 64 -17.86 3.97 1.79
C ASP A 64 -17.71 5.07 2.85
N ARG A 65 -18.44 4.97 3.93
CA ARG A 65 -18.36 5.93 5.05
C ARG A 65 -16.99 5.95 5.73
N THR A 66 -16.18 4.88 5.56
CA THR A 66 -14.83 4.86 6.12
C THR A 66 -13.91 5.84 5.39
N ALA A 67 -14.17 6.14 4.11
CA ALA A 67 -13.45 7.19 3.39
C ALA A 67 -13.72 8.59 3.99
N GLU A 68 -14.98 8.93 4.23
CA GLU A 68 -15.32 10.22 4.84
C GLU A 68 -14.69 10.36 6.23
N HIS A 69 -14.70 9.30 7.02
CA HIS A 69 -14.05 9.31 8.33
C HIS A 69 -12.53 9.50 8.22
N ALA A 70 -11.85 8.75 7.34
CA ALA A 70 -10.42 8.89 7.16
C ALA A 70 -10.01 10.29 6.63
N LEU A 71 -10.82 10.88 5.75
CA LEU A 71 -10.60 12.24 5.28
C LEU A 71 -10.81 13.27 6.39
N ALA A 72 -11.83 13.10 7.24
CA ALA A 72 -12.03 13.96 8.40
C ALA A 72 -10.83 13.88 9.37
N VAL A 73 -10.30 12.69 9.64
CA VAL A 73 -9.07 12.52 10.45
C VAL A 73 -7.88 13.23 9.80
N ALA A 74 -7.75 13.19 8.46
CA ALA A 74 -6.69 13.90 7.77
C ALA A 74 -6.83 15.43 7.89
N ASP A 75 -8.06 15.97 7.88
CA ASP A 75 -8.34 17.40 8.10
C ASP A 75 -8.07 17.84 9.53
N GLU A 76 -8.40 17.01 10.52
CA GLU A 76 -8.13 17.27 11.93
C GLU A 76 -6.63 17.25 12.26
N HIS A 77 -5.83 16.53 11.46
CA HIS A 77 -4.38 16.35 11.67
C HIS A 77 -3.58 16.66 10.40
N PRO A 78 -3.52 17.93 9.96
CA PRO A 78 -2.89 18.35 8.71
C PRO A 78 -1.44 17.88 8.60
N GLY A 79 -1.11 17.24 7.46
CA GLY A 79 0.23 16.70 7.18
C GLY A 79 0.56 15.37 7.84
N ARG A 80 -0.28 14.90 8.78
CA ARG A 80 -0.04 13.62 9.47
C ARG A 80 -0.65 12.43 8.73
N PHE A 81 -1.73 12.64 7.99
CA PHE A 81 -2.39 11.57 7.26
C PHE A 81 -2.71 11.96 5.81
N LEU A 82 -2.52 11.00 4.92
CA LEU A 82 -3.12 10.93 3.59
C LEU A 82 -4.03 9.70 3.54
N VAL A 83 -4.86 9.57 2.52
CA VAL A 83 -5.88 8.50 2.45
C VAL A 83 -5.73 7.67 1.18
N ALA A 84 -5.69 6.35 1.35
CA ALA A 84 -5.75 5.35 0.29
C ALA A 84 -7.13 4.69 0.25
N LEU A 85 -7.81 4.80 -0.89
CA LEU A 85 -9.20 4.36 -1.08
C LEU A 85 -9.27 2.92 -1.59
N GLY A 86 -9.73 1.98 -0.78
CA GLY A 86 -9.86 0.57 -1.12
C GLY A 86 -11.07 0.27 -1.99
N LEU A 87 -10.86 -0.36 -3.14
CA LEU A 87 -11.91 -0.85 -4.01
C LEU A 87 -12.53 -2.13 -3.42
N ALA A 88 -13.74 -2.02 -2.88
CA ALA A 88 -14.45 -3.14 -2.26
C ALA A 88 -15.29 -3.98 -3.24
N ASP A 89 -15.80 -3.36 -4.32
CA ASP A 89 -16.77 -3.94 -5.23
C ASP A 89 -16.36 -3.69 -6.69
N SER A 90 -15.79 -4.70 -7.34
CA SER A 90 -15.40 -4.62 -8.76
C SER A 90 -16.60 -4.79 -9.71
N GLU A 91 -17.76 -5.23 -9.23
CA GLU A 91 -18.95 -5.49 -10.06
C GLU A 91 -19.67 -4.18 -10.50
N ARG A 92 -19.29 -3.04 -9.92
CA ARG A 92 -19.93 -1.75 -10.18
C ARG A 92 -18.93 -0.67 -10.65
N PRO A 93 -18.26 -0.86 -11.80
CA PRO A 93 -17.17 0.01 -12.22
C PRO A 93 -17.59 1.48 -12.37
N THR A 94 -18.77 1.76 -12.92
CA THR A 94 -19.28 3.14 -13.06
C THR A 94 -19.49 3.83 -11.71
N ARG A 95 -19.98 3.09 -10.70
CA ARG A 95 -20.13 3.62 -9.34
C ARG A 95 -18.77 3.95 -8.73
N ASN A 96 -17.79 3.06 -8.93
CA ASN A 96 -16.44 3.26 -8.44
C ASN A 96 -15.78 4.49 -9.06
N VAL A 97 -15.88 4.67 -10.38
CA VAL A 97 -15.37 5.86 -11.08
C VAL A 97 -15.98 7.15 -10.53
N ARG A 98 -17.30 7.21 -10.38
CA ARG A 98 -17.98 8.40 -9.81
C ARG A 98 -17.51 8.68 -8.38
N ARG A 99 -17.32 7.62 -7.59
CA ARG A 99 -16.88 7.75 -6.19
C ARG A 99 -15.44 8.21 -6.10
N ILE A 100 -14.54 7.66 -6.92
CA ILE A 100 -13.14 8.10 -7.00
C ILE A 100 -13.07 9.58 -7.38
N ARG A 101 -13.77 10.02 -8.43
CA ARG A 101 -13.78 11.43 -8.83
C ARG A 101 -14.19 12.35 -7.68
N LYS A 102 -15.29 12.00 -6.98
CA LYS A 102 -15.77 12.79 -5.84
C LYS A 102 -14.76 12.85 -4.70
N LEU A 103 -14.19 11.70 -4.30
CA LEU A 103 -13.23 11.64 -3.18
C LEU A 103 -11.86 12.25 -3.56
N ALA A 104 -11.50 12.23 -4.84
CA ALA A 104 -10.28 12.83 -5.35
C ALA A 104 -10.29 14.38 -5.35
N GLU A 105 -11.43 15.01 -5.15
CA GLU A 105 -11.53 16.47 -4.91
C GLU A 105 -10.84 16.86 -3.60
N HIS A 106 -10.73 15.92 -2.66
CA HIS A 106 -10.03 16.12 -1.40
C HIS A 106 -8.52 15.89 -1.58
N THR A 107 -7.70 16.86 -1.19
CA THR A 107 -6.24 16.82 -1.39
C THR A 107 -5.55 15.70 -0.63
N ALA A 108 -6.09 15.25 0.50
CA ALA A 108 -5.57 14.10 1.23
C ALA A 108 -5.80 12.75 0.54
N THR A 109 -6.68 12.65 -0.47
CA THR A 109 -6.82 11.43 -1.28
C THR A 109 -5.54 11.23 -2.11
N SER A 110 -4.77 10.21 -1.80
CA SER A 110 -3.42 10.01 -2.34
C SER A 110 -3.26 8.79 -3.23
N MET A 111 -4.08 7.75 -3.04
CA MET A 111 -3.97 6.47 -3.74
C MET A 111 -5.32 5.77 -3.81
N VAL A 112 -5.54 4.99 -4.87
CA VAL A 112 -6.61 3.99 -4.93
C VAL A 112 -6.01 2.60 -4.78
N ARG A 113 -6.66 1.71 -4.02
CA ARG A 113 -6.18 0.34 -3.79
C ARG A 113 -7.07 -0.67 -4.48
N VAL A 114 -6.47 -1.56 -5.25
CA VAL A 114 -7.10 -2.75 -5.85
C VAL A 114 -6.61 -3.98 -5.10
N MET A 115 -7.52 -4.73 -4.52
CA MET A 115 -7.24 -5.89 -3.69
C MET A 115 -7.88 -7.15 -4.30
N PRO A 116 -7.24 -7.78 -5.30
CA PRO A 116 -7.80 -8.92 -6.04
C PRO A 116 -8.16 -10.10 -5.13
N LEU A 117 -7.45 -10.23 -4.01
CA LEU A 117 -7.69 -11.30 -3.05
C LEU A 117 -9.10 -11.25 -2.42
N ASN A 118 -9.69 -10.06 -2.26
CA ASN A 118 -10.95 -9.88 -1.55
C ASN A 118 -12.17 -10.36 -2.36
N ASN A 119 -12.19 -10.04 -3.66
CA ASN A 119 -13.31 -10.38 -4.54
C ASN A 119 -12.97 -11.43 -5.60
N GLN A 120 -11.72 -11.95 -5.57
CA GLN A 120 -11.21 -12.95 -6.50
C GLN A 120 -11.34 -12.53 -7.98
N VAL A 121 -11.15 -11.22 -8.25
CA VAL A 121 -11.10 -10.62 -9.58
C VAL A 121 -9.64 -10.36 -9.94
N ALA A 122 -9.20 -10.83 -11.10
CA ALA A 122 -7.82 -10.70 -11.54
C ALA A 122 -7.39 -9.23 -11.73
N ILE A 123 -6.10 -8.95 -11.56
CA ILE A 123 -5.54 -7.59 -11.71
C ILE A 123 -5.92 -6.98 -13.06
N ASP A 124 -5.80 -7.76 -14.13
CA ASP A 124 -6.05 -7.37 -15.52
C ASP A 124 -7.49 -7.59 -16.00
N ASP A 125 -8.43 -7.85 -15.08
CA ASP A 125 -9.84 -8.02 -15.43
C ASP A 125 -10.44 -6.68 -15.90
N ALA A 126 -11.21 -6.72 -16.97
CA ALA A 126 -11.87 -5.55 -17.58
C ALA A 126 -12.72 -4.74 -16.58
N ARG A 127 -13.20 -5.34 -15.49
CA ARG A 127 -13.93 -4.64 -14.42
C ARG A 127 -13.08 -3.62 -13.67
N HIS A 128 -11.76 -3.77 -13.66
CA HIS A 128 -10.83 -2.82 -13.04
C HIS A 128 -10.42 -1.68 -14.00
N TYR A 129 -10.49 -1.85 -15.31
CA TYR A 129 -10.02 -0.89 -16.31
C TYR A 129 -10.63 0.52 -16.17
N PRO A 130 -11.94 0.69 -15.89
CA PRO A 130 -12.47 2.02 -15.62
C PRO A 130 -11.86 2.70 -14.40
N VAL A 131 -11.42 1.93 -13.39
CA VAL A 131 -10.70 2.46 -12.22
C VAL A 131 -9.29 2.87 -12.60
N TYR A 132 -8.57 2.06 -13.36
CA TYR A 132 -7.24 2.40 -13.84
C TYR A 132 -7.26 3.66 -14.71
N SER A 133 -8.19 3.73 -15.66
CA SER A 133 -8.36 4.90 -16.54
C SER A 133 -8.63 6.19 -15.76
N VAL A 134 -9.53 6.18 -14.79
CA VAL A 134 -9.81 7.39 -14.00
C VAL A 134 -8.64 7.76 -13.07
N CYS A 135 -7.91 6.79 -12.55
CA CYS A 135 -6.72 7.06 -11.72
C CYS A 135 -5.58 7.66 -12.56
N GLU A 136 -5.35 7.13 -13.77
CA GLU A 136 -4.40 7.68 -14.72
C GLU A 136 -4.75 9.13 -15.10
N GLU A 137 -6.01 9.39 -15.49
CA GLU A 137 -6.52 10.73 -15.82
C GLU A 137 -6.31 11.73 -14.67
N LEU A 138 -6.55 11.31 -13.43
CA LEU A 138 -6.44 12.16 -12.24
C LEU A 138 -5.01 12.23 -11.67
N GLY A 139 -4.06 11.46 -12.23
CA GLY A 139 -2.70 11.33 -11.71
C GLY A 139 -2.64 10.72 -10.31
N ILE A 140 -3.60 9.84 -9.97
CA ILE A 140 -3.67 9.16 -8.67
C ILE A 140 -3.03 7.77 -8.80
N PRO A 141 -1.96 7.45 -8.06
CA PRO A 141 -1.37 6.11 -8.04
C PRO A 141 -2.37 5.03 -7.65
N VAL A 142 -2.18 3.83 -8.20
CA VAL A 142 -2.93 2.64 -7.81
C VAL A 142 -2.02 1.65 -7.09
N GLY A 143 -2.36 1.35 -5.83
CA GLY A 143 -1.76 0.27 -5.05
C GLY A 143 -2.47 -1.05 -5.36
N ILE A 144 -1.74 -2.05 -5.85
CA ILE A 144 -2.32 -3.35 -6.25
C ILE A 144 -1.67 -4.46 -5.42
N ASN A 145 -2.46 -5.25 -4.71
CA ASN A 145 -1.94 -6.42 -4.02
C ASN A 145 -1.39 -7.43 -5.04
N VAL A 146 -0.14 -7.86 -4.84
CA VAL A 146 0.57 -8.80 -5.72
C VAL A 146 1.23 -9.91 -4.93
N GLY A 147 1.49 -11.05 -5.57
CA GLY A 147 2.17 -12.19 -4.96
C GLY A 147 1.23 -13.17 -4.25
N ILE A 148 1.80 -14.02 -3.39
CA ILE A 148 1.03 -14.99 -2.62
C ILE A 148 0.52 -14.30 -1.34
N PRO A 149 -0.82 -14.17 -1.17
CA PRO A 149 -1.37 -13.49 0.00
C PRO A 149 -1.19 -14.31 1.28
N GLY A 150 -1.03 -13.62 2.42
CA GLY A 150 -1.06 -14.25 3.73
C GLY A 150 -2.39 -14.98 4.06
N PRO A 151 -3.57 -14.39 3.76
CA PRO A 151 -4.86 -15.06 3.91
C PRO A 151 -5.01 -16.31 3.05
N ARG A 152 -5.80 -17.29 3.53
CA ARG A 152 -6.07 -18.57 2.83
C ARG A 152 -7.06 -18.40 1.68
N VAL A 153 -6.63 -17.67 0.64
CA VAL A 153 -7.39 -17.45 -0.59
C VAL A 153 -6.56 -17.81 -1.81
N ARG A 154 -7.18 -17.90 -2.98
CA ARG A 154 -6.45 -18.19 -4.22
C ARG A 154 -5.55 -17.00 -4.60
N SER A 155 -4.28 -17.26 -4.86
CA SER A 155 -3.28 -16.24 -5.23
C SER A 155 -3.26 -15.88 -6.72
N ARG A 156 -3.81 -16.73 -7.58
CA ARG A 156 -3.76 -16.58 -9.02
C ARG A 156 -4.23 -15.21 -9.53
N VAL A 157 -5.25 -14.64 -8.87
CA VAL A 157 -5.85 -13.36 -9.26
C VAL A 157 -4.93 -12.16 -9.04
N GLN A 158 -3.85 -12.33 -8.29
CA GLN A 158 -2.84 -11.29 -8.00
C GLN A 158 -1.41 -11.76 -8.36
N HIS A 159 -1.29 -12.69 -9.31
CA HIS A 159 0.03 -13.05 -9.84
C HIS A 159 0.66 -11.85 -10.55
N PRO A 160 1.94 -11.50 -10.30
CA PRO A 160 2.56 -10.30 -10.86
C PRO A 160 2.56 -10.21 -12.40
N GLU A 161 2.54 -11.33 -13.12
CA GLU A 161 2.41 -11.32 -14.59
C GLU A 161 1.18 -10.55 -15.08
N LEU A 162 0.11 -10.53 -14.30
CA LEU A 162 -1.11 -9.80 -14.65
C LEU A 162 -0.93 -8.26 -14.64
N LEU A 163 0.15 -7.75 -14.02
CA LEU A 163 0.51 -6.34 -14.11
C LEU A 163 0.91 -5.92 -15.52
N GLU A 164 1.43 -6.85 -16.33
CA GLU A 164 1.95 -6.54 -17.67
C GLU A 164 0.87 -5.93 -18.54
N GLY A 165 -0.34 -6.51 -18.57
CA GLY A 165 -1.46 -5.96 -19.31
C GLY A 165 -1.83 -4.54 -18.86
N VAL A 166 -1.90 -4.32 -17.56
CA VAL A 166 -2.23 -2.99 -16.99
C VAL A 166 -1.17 -1.95 -17.35
N LEU A 167 0.12 -2.31 -17.26
CA LEU A 167 1.23 -1.39 -17.55
C LEU A 167 1.37 -1.07 -19.04
N ILE A 168 0.89 -1.96 -19.94
CA ILE A 168 0.82 -1.73 -21.38
C ILE A 168 -0.36 -0.82 -21.72
N ASP A 169 -1.54 -1.11 -21.15
CA ASP A 169 -2.78 -0.42 -21.49
C ASP A 169 -2.92 0.96 -20.82
N PHE A 170 -2.21 1.17 -19.68
CA PHE A 170 -2.20 2.42 -18.92
C PHE A 170 -0.75 2.89 -18.68
N PRO A 171 -0.05 3.40 -19.70
CA PRO A 171 1.38 3.71 -19.64
C PRO A 171 1.75 4.87 -18.70
N ASP A 172 0.82 5.77 -18.41
CA ASP A 172 1.03 6.92 -17.52
C ASP A 172 0.54 6.65 -16.09
N LEU A 173 -0.15 5.52 -15.85
CA LEU A 173 -0.62 5.13 -14.53
C LEU A 173 0.55 4.72 -13.63
N VAL A 174 0.70 5.39 -12.49
CA VAL A 174 1.65 4.95 -11.46
C VAL A 174 1.05 3.75 -10.73
N VAL A 175 1.74 2.61 -10.79
CA VAL A 175 1.35 1.36 -10.13
C VAL A 175 2.32 1.04 -9.00
N ILE A 176 1.79 0.73 -7.81
CA ILE A 176 2.55 0.29 -6.64
C ILE A 176 2.12 -1.13 -6.29
N GLY A 177 2.97 -2.13 -6.59
CA GLY A 177 2.74 -3.50 -6.13
C GLY A 177 2.81 -3.56 -4.60
N ALA A 178 1.71 -3.92 -3.94
CA ALA A 178 1.62 -3.94 -2.49
C ALA A 178 1.94 -5.32 -1.91
N HIS A 179 2.49 -5.32 -0.67
CA HIS A 179 2.81 -6.50 0.14
C HIS A 179 3.92 -7.37 -0.46
N MET A 180 4.99 -6.73 -0.94
CA MET A 180 6.25 -7.31 -1.41
C MET A 180 6.16 -8.13 -2.70
N GLY A 181 5.02 -8.74 -3.00
CA GLY A 181 4.86 -9.61 -4.16
C GLY A 181 5.55 -10.97 -4.03
N HIS A 182 5.96 -11.36 -2.80
CA HIS A 182 6.64 -12.64 -2.56
C HIS A 182 5.85 -13.85 -3.11
N PRO A 183 6.52 -14.85 -3.74
CA PRO A 183 7.97 -15.02 -3.95
C PRO A 183 8.44 -14.54 -5.35
N TYR A 184 7.86 -13.52 -5.92
CA TYR A 184 8.11 -13.08 -7.30
C TYR A 184 8.98 -11.82 -7.39
N GLU A 185 9.87 -11.59 -6.42
CA GLU A 185 10.71 -10.39 -6.34
C GLU A 185 11.58 -10.20 -7.58
N GLU A 186 12.17 -11.30 -8.10
CA GLU A 186 13.00 -11.25 -9.31
C GLU A 186 12.18 -10.83 -10.54
N LEU A 187 10.96 -11.38 -10.71
CA LEU A 187 10.05 -10.98 -11.78
C LEU A 187 9.69 -9.49 -11.66
N LEU A 188 9.33 -9.05 -10.45
CA LEU A 188 8.97 -7.66 -10.18
C LEU A 188 10.16 -6.70 -10.40
N MET A 189 11.38 -7.07 -10.04
CA MET A 189 12.58 -6.29 -10.37
C MET A 189 12.76 -6.14 -11.89
N ASN A 190 12.55 -7.22 -12.66
CA ASN A 190 12.61 -7.17 -14.11
C ASN A 190 11.51 -6.29 -14.70
N TYR A 191 10.32 -6.34 -14.14
CA TYR A 191 9.22 -5.45 -14.52
C TYR A 191 9.50 -3.98 -14.16
N MET A 192 10.03 -3.68 -12.98
CA MET A 192 10.45 -2.33 -12.61
C MET A 192 11.59 -1.78 -13.49
N ARG A 193 12.42 -2.65 -14.10
CA ARG A 193 13.42 -2.24 -15.13
C ARG A 193 12.75 -1.87 -16.45
N LYS A 194 11.68 -2.59 -16.82
CA LYS A 194 10.96 -2.43 -18.08
C LYS A 194 9.97 -1.25 -18.03
N TRP A 195 9.26 -1.08 -16.91
CA TRP A 195 8.24 -0.04 -16.75
C TRP A 195 8.61 0.99 -15.68
N PRO A 196 8.88 2.25 -16.08
CA PRO A 196 9.30 3.30 -15.15
C PRO A 196 8.20 3.76 -14.18
N ASN A 197 6.95 3.45 -14.44
CA ASN A 197 5.77 3.76 -13.64
C ASN A 197 5.40 2.66 -12.64
N LEU A 198 6.12 1.52 -12.60
CA LEU A 198 5.91 0.45 -11.61
C LEU A 198 6.84 0.65 -10.41
N TYR A 199 6.27 0.58 -9.23
CA TYR A 199 6.93 0.57 -7.92
C TYR A 199 6.51 -0.65 -7.12
N LEU A 200 7.23 -0.94 -6.03
CA LEU A 200 6.93 -2.04 -5.11
C LEU A 200 6.90 -1.51 -3.68
N SER A 201 6.06 -2.05 -2.82
CA SER A 201 6.09 -1.73 -1.40
C SER A 201 6.24 -2.98 -0.53
N CYS A 202 7.02 -2.87 0.55
CA CYS A 202 7.23 -3.96 1.50
C CYS A 202 6.22 -3.96 2.66
N THR A 203 5.05 -3.34 2.47
CA THR A 203 3.97 -3.37 3.47
C THR A 203 3.58 -4.79 3.85
N ALA A 204 3.18 -5.02 5.10
CA ALA A 204 2.81 -6.33 5.64
C ALA A 204 3.88 -7.44 5.47
N TYR A 205 5.14 -7.05 5.26
CA TYR A 205 6.26 -7.97 5.09
C TYR A 205 7.43 -7.52 5.97
N ALA A 206 8.08 -8.48 6.65
CA ALA A 206 9.18 -8.18 7.54
C ALA A 206 10.45 -7.83 6.74
N PRO A 207 10.96 -6.59 6.81
CA PRO A 207 12.10 -6.13 6.02
C PRO A 207 13.38 -6.99 6.16
N GLN A 208 13.58 -7.64 7.31
CA GLN A 208 14.71 -8.56 7.51
C GLN A 208 14.74 -9.76 6.55
N TYR A 209 13.60 -10.08 5.90
CA TYR A 209 13.50 -11.20 4.95
C TYR A 209 13.46 -10.74 3.49
N LEU A 210 13.75 -9.47 3.22
CA LEU A 210 13.87 -9.00 1.84
C LEU A 210 14.97 -9.76 1.10
N ASP A 211 14.67 -10.14 -0.14
CA ASP A 211 15.64 -10.81 -1.00
C ASP A 211 16.92 -9.97 -1.17
N PRO A 212 18.13 -10.55 -0.99
CA PRO A 212 19.38 -9.80 -1.13
C PRO A 212 19.55 -9.13 -2.50
N GLY A 213 19.03 -9.73 -3.57
CA GLY A 213 19.05 -9.14 -4.92
C GLY A 213 18.17 -7.90 -5.00
N LEU A 214 17.03 -7.89 -4.28
CA LEU A 214 16.18 -6.70 -4.17
C LEU A 214 16.90 -5.59 -3.38
N VAL A 215 17.57 -5.91 -2.28
CA VAL A 215 18.36 -4.92 -1.52
C VAL A 215 19.47 -4.32 -2.39
N GLN A 216 20.15 -5.14 -3.20
CA GLN A 216 21.12 -4.67 -4.17
C GLN A 216 20.47 -3.77 -5.25
N PHE A 217 19.29 -4.13 -5.73
CA PHE A 217 18.51 -3.32 -6.67
C PHE A 217 18.16 -1.95 -6.08
N MET A 218 17.77 -1.89 -4.82
CA MET A 218 17.47 -0.65 -4.10
C MET A 218 18.69 0.27 -3.96
N ASN A 219 19.90 -0.27 -3.84
CA ASN A 219 21.16 0.48 -3.80
C ASN A 219 21.63 0.94 -5.19
N SER A 220 21.05 0.43 -6.26
CA SER A 220 21.45 0.81 -7.62
C SER A 220 21.13 2.28 -7.91
N LYS A 221 22.08 3.03 -8.46
CA LYS A 221 21.87 4.44 -8.86
C LYS A 221 20.71 4.62 -9.83
N THR A 222 20.44 3.63 -10.68
CA THR A 222 19.38 3.67 -11.69
C THR A 222 18.00 3.36 -11.10
N TYR A 223 17.93 2.46 -10.11
CA TYR A 223 16.66 1.91 -9.64
C TYR A 223 16.35 2.24 -8.18
N ARG A 224 17.21 3.02 -7.49
CA ARG A 224 16.90 3.49 -6.14
C ARG A 224 15.58 4.26 -6.13
N GLY A 225 14.84 4.15 -5.05
CA GLY A 225 13.52 4.76 -4.92
C GLY A 225 12.40 4.05 -5.69
N ARG A 226 12.61 2.79 -6.13
CA ARG A 226 11.56 1.97 -6.76
C ARG A 226 10.81 1.11 -5.75
N VAL A 227 11.34 0.95 -4.55
CA VAL A 227 10.73 0.23 -3.44
C VAL A 227 10.39 1.22 -2.33
N LEU A 228 9.20 1.10 -1.76
CA LEU A 228 8.65 1.96 -0.72
C LEU A 228 8.47 1.15 0.57
N TRP A 229 8.69 1.80 1.70
CA TRP A 229 8.42 1.24 3.01
C TRP A 229 6.98 1.51 3.45
N GLY A 230 6.44 0.58 4.27
CA GLY A 230 5.22 0.73 5.03
C GLY A 230 5.06 -0.45 5.98
N SER A 231 4.29 -0.26 7.05
CA SER A 231 4.10 -1.30 8.06
C SER A 231 2.92 -2.22 7.76
N ASP A 232 1.76 -1.68 7.58
CA ASP A 232 0.43 -2.30 7.69
C ASP A 232 -0.06 -2.38 9.16
N GLU A 233 0.38 -1.41 10.02
CA GLU A 233 -0.12 -1.29 11.39
C GLU A 233 -1.67 -1.28 11.42
N PRO A 234 -2.35 -2.01 12.32
CA PRO A 234 -1.82 -2.85 13.41
C PRO A 234 -1.58 -4.32 13.01
N TRP A 235 -1.80 -4.70 11.75
CA TRP A 235 -1.66 -6.09 11.31
C TRP A 235 -0.21 -6.56 11.34
N PHE A 236 0.73 -5.70 10.94
CA PHE A 236 2.16 -5.90 11.12
C PHE A 236 2.76 -4.71 11.87
N PRO A 237 3.39 -4.93 13.07
CA PRO A 237 3.79 -3.86 13.96
C PRO A 237 4.76 -2.85 13.32
N MET A 238 4.37 -1.56 13.27
CA MET A 238 5.16 -0.46 12.73
C MET A 238 6.55 -0.38 13.36
N ARG A 239 6.64 -0.53 14.68
CA ARG A 239 7.91 -0.53 15.42
C ARG A 239 8.88 -1.58 14.90
N ARG A 240 8.39 -2.81 14.72
CA ARG A 240 9.20 -3.92 14.20
C ARG A 240 9.59 -3.64 12.75
N SER A 241 8.62 -3.31 11.91
CA SER A 241 8.84 -3.03 10.49
C SER A 241 9.88 -1.94 10.28
N LEU A 242 9.77 -0.81 11.00
CA LEU A 242 10.68 0.32 10.85
C LEU A 242 12.09 0.00 11.40
N THR A 243 12.18 -0.73 12.51
CA THR A 243 13.48 -1.16 13.07
C THR A 243 14.23 -2.04 12.08
N GLU A 244 13.56 -3.05 11.52
CA GLU A 244 14.13 -3.95 10.53
C GLU A 244 14.47 -3.21 9.21
N ALA A 245 13.62 -2.27 8.77
CA ALA A 245 13.86 -1.44 7.59
C ALA A 245 15.14 -0.59 7.73
N ARG A 246 15.33 0.05 8.88
CA ARG A 246 16.51 0.86 9.19
C ARG A 246 17.80 0.03 9.30
N ALA A 247 17.69 -1.26 9.55
CA ALA A 247 18.82 -2.19 9.64
C ALA A 247 19.25 -2.76 8.27
N LEU A 248 18.51 -2.50 7.19
CA LEU A 248 18.90 -2.96 5.87
C LEU A 248 20.20 -2.29 5.41
N PRO A 249 21.09 -3.01 4.71
CA PRO A 249 22.37 -2.47 4.22
C PRO A 249 22.15 -1.58 2.98
N LEU A 250 21.40 -0.50 3.14
CA LEU A 250 21.16 0.53 2.13
C LEU A 250 22.07 1.73 2.35
N ASP A 251 22.55 2.35 1.26
CA ASP A 251 23.21 3.64 1.36
C ASP A 251 22.21 4.74 1.80
N ASP A 252 22.71 5.88 2.27
CA ASP A 252 21.89 6.95 2.84
C ASP A 252 20.83 7.47 1.87
N ASP A 253 21.17 7.59 0.58
CA ASP A 253 20.23 8.05 -0.45
C ASP A 253 19.12 7.02 -0.71
N ALA A 254 19.50 5.74 -0.82
CA ALA A 254 18.56 4.64 -1.00
C ALA A 254 17.63 4.51 0.21
N MET A 255 18.18 4.61 1.42
CA MET A 255 17.41 4.58 2.68
C MET A 255 16.43 5.76 2.76
N ALA A 256 16.88 6.97 2.40
CA ALA A 256 16.02 8.16 2.41
C ALA A 256 14.84 8.03 1.44
N LEU A 257 15.07 7.49 0.25
CA LEU A 257 14.02 7.25 -0.74
C LEU A 257 13.07 6.13 -0.29
N PHE A 258 13.61 5.06 0.26
CA PHE A 258 12.85 3.90 0.75
C PHE A 258 11.90 4.28 1.88
N LEU A 259 12.39 4.99 2.90
CA LEU A 259 11.61 5.31 4.10
C LEU A 259 10.59 6.44 3.93
N GLY A 260 10.62 7.20 2.81
CA GLY A 260 9.61 8.25 2.65
C GLY A 260 9.77 9.13 1.42
N GLY A 261 10.99 9.37 0.94
CA GLY A 261 11.22 10.30 -0.17
C GLY A 261 10.43 9.94 -1.44
N THR A 262 10.37 8.65 -1.79
CA THR A 262 9.59 8.20 -2.95
C THR A 262 8.08 8.31 -2.68
N ALA A 263 7.60 7.87 -1.51
CA ALA A 263 6.19 7.95 -1.16
C ALA A 263 5.68 9.40 -1.20
N ARG A 264 6.42 10.33 -0.63
CA ARG A 264 6.09 11.75 -0.66
C ARG A 264 5.96 12.28 -2.09
N ARG A 265 6.93 11.98 -2.95
CA ARG A 265 6.90 12.41 -4.36
C ARG A 265 5.70 11.85 -5.13
N LEU A 266 5.30 10.61 -4.89
CA LEU A 266 4.22 9.94 -5.62
C LEU A 266 2.83 10.24 -5.07
N LEU A 267 2.69 10.44 -3.76
CA LEU A 267 1.40 10.43 -3.07
C LEU A 267 0.97 11.81 -2.57
N ASP A 268 1.90 12.74 -2.35
CA ASP A 268 1.57 14.09 -1.94
C ASP A 268 1.08 14.91 -3.14
N ARG A 269 -0.23 15.15 -3.18
CA ARG A 269 -0.90 15.94 -4.23
C ARG A 269 -0.97 17.43 -3.89
N SER A 270 -0.62 17.83 -2.68
CA SER A 270 -0.67 19.23 -2.27
C SER A 270 0.39 20.10 -2.95
N ALA A 271 1.44 19.47 -3.48
CA ALA A 271 2.55 20.11 -4.18
C ALA A 271 2.40 20.15 -5.72
N ARG A 272 1.25 19.66 -6.26
CA ARG A 272 0.99 19.59 -7.72
C ARG A 272 0.02 20.69 -8.19
#